data_1f77cc677b0083ba9ca99fd3d94b0564
#
_entry.id   1f77cc677b0083ba9ca99fd3d94b0564
#
_cell.length_a   1.000
_cell.length_b   1.000
_cell.length_c   1.000
_cell.angle_alpha   90.00
_cell.angle_beta   90.00
_cell.angle_gamma   90.00
#
_symmetry.space_group_name_H-M   'P 1'
#
loop_
_entity.id
_entity.type
_entity.pdbx_description
1 polymer ?
#
loop_
_entity_poly.entity_id
_entity_poly.type
_entity_poly.pdbx_seq_one_letter_code
_entity_poly.pdbx_strand_id
1 'polypeptide(L)'
;MKRVLKTVGKAAAGIGAAAAAAGLVLRSDLAAEGVKAGITLCLETVIPSLFAFMVLSDFLAAGGGMGWIFAPFKWLARVYHLPDAAAAALALGLVGGYPVGARMAAGLKREGRLDGREASALLCTAYGPSPTFLAGIGAMVFGNRKIGLVIWLALVLATLPVGFLAGRGLRRREREGEITPKPIQPLSGRFVGSVLSATRAMGVICGFTVAFAVL
;
A
#
# COMPACT_ATOMS: atom_id res chain seq x y z
N MET A 1 -6.72 -5.05 -37.34
CA MET A 1 -6.67 -3.86 -36.49
C MET A 1 -5.95 -4.10 -35.15
N LYS A 2 -6.32 -5.08 -34.30
CA LYS A 2 -5.66 -5.36 -33.00
C LYS A 2 -4.16 -5.75 -33.08
N ARG A 3 -3.68 -6.42 -34.14
CA ARG A 3 -2.26 -6.76 -34.32
C ARG A 3 -1.40 -5.53 -34.67
N VAL A 4 -1.88 -4.65 -35.53
CA VAL A 4 -1.18 -3.42 -35.93
C VAL A 4 -1.04 -2.50 -34.70
N LEU A 5 -2.10 -2.34 -33.92
CA LEU A 5 -2.07 -1.53 -32.69
C LEU A 5 -1.07 -2.06 -31.64
N LYS A 6 -0.96 -3.39 -31.51
CA LYS A 6 0.06 -4.02 -30.65
C LYS A 6 1.49 -3.81 -31.16
N THR A 7 1.69 -3.85 -32.47
CA THR A 7 3.02 -3.65 -33.06
C THR A 7 3.45 -2.19 -32.96
N VAL A 8 2.56 -1.25 -33.24
CA VAL A 8 2.80 0.19 -33.06
C VAL A 8 3.10 0.53 -31.60
N GLY A 9 2.33 -0.04 -30.64
CA GLY A 9 2.59 0.14 -29.22
C GLY A 9 3.97 -0.40 -28.78
N LYS A 10 4.40 -1.55 -29.29
CA LYS A 10 5.74 -2.09 -29.02
C LYS A 10 6.86 -1.24 -29.62
N ALA A 11 6.66 -0.74 -30.86
CA ALA A 11 7.63 0.12 -31.51
C ALA A 11 7.76 1.47 -30.77
N ALA A 12 6.64 2.08 -30.36
CA ALA A 12 6.64 3.32 -29.60
C ALA A 12 7.32 3.15 -28.23
N ALA A 13 7.05 2.04 -27.53
CA ALA A 13 7.73 1.72 -26.27
C ALA A 13 9.23 1.50 -26.45
N GLY A 14 9.66 0.84 -27.54
CA GLY A 14 11.07 0.64 -27.87
C GLY A 14 11.79 1.96 -28.16
N ILE A 15 11.16 2.84 -28.95
CA ILE A 15 11.71 4.18 -29.25
C ILE A 15 11.80 5.02 -27.97
N GLY A 16 10.77 5.00 -27.12
CA GLY A 16 10.78 5.70 -25.83
C GLY A 16 11.88 5.19 -24.89
N ALA A 17 12.09 3.88 -24.81
CA ALA A 17 13.17 3.30 -24.02
C ALA A 17 14.56 3.67 -24.57
N ALA A 18 14.73 3.65 -25.89
CA ALA A 18 15.99 4.05 -26.53
C ALA A 18 16.29 5.56 -26.31
N ALA A 19 15.27 6.41 -26.43
CA ALA A 19 15.41 7.84 -26.17
C ALA A 19 15.76 8.13 -24.69
N ALA A 20 15.13 7.42 -23.73
CA ALA A 20 15.46 7.52 -22.33
C ALA A 20 16.90 7.06 -22.05
N ALA A 21 17.32 5.92 -22.61
CA ALA A 21 18.69 5.44 -22.46
C ALA A 21 19.71 6.42 -23.07
N ALA A 22 19.45 6.97 -24.23
CA ALA A 22 20.30 8.00 -24.84
C ALA A 22 20.37 9.26 -23.96
N GLY A 23 19.24 9.71 -23.41
CA GLY A 23 19.18 10.84 -22.47
C GLY A 23 20.05 10.62 -21.25
N LEU A 24 20.00 9.42 -20.65
CA LEU A 24 20.78 9.05 -19.46
C LEU A 24 22.27 9.04 -19.77
N VAL A 25 22.69 8.59 -20.95
CA VAL A 25 24.11 8.57 -21.36
C VAL A 25 24.60 9.98 -21.67
N LEU A 26 23.82 10.76 -22.41
CA LEU A 26 24.20 12.13 -22.82
C LEU A 26 24.23 13.11 -21.67
N ARG A 27 23.45 12.86 -20.60
CA ARG A 27 23.36 13.69 -19.40
C ARG A 27 23.62 12.86 -18.14
N SER A 28 24.70 12.11 -18.15
CA SER A 28 25.06 11.21 -17.04
C SER A 28 25.31 11.95 -15.70
N ASP A 29 25.74 13.18 -15.75
CA ASP A 29 25.87 14.08 -14.61
C ASP A 29 24.50 14.37 -13.94
N LEU A 30 23.50 14.77 -14.71
CA LEU A 30 22.13 14.99 -14.20
C LEU A 30 21.49 13.69 -13.70
N ALA A 31 21.74 12.58 -14.40
CA ALA A 31 21.27 11.29 -13.96
C ALA A 31 21.90 10.89 -12.61
N ALA A 32 23.19 11.13 -12.41
CA ALA A 32 23.87 10.89 -11.16
C ALA A 32 23.35 11.77 -10.01
N GLU A 33 23.07 13.04 -10.27
CA GLU A 33 22.42 13.94 -9.31
C GLU A 33 21.02 13.45 -8.93
N GLY A 34 20.22 13.03 -9.91
CA GLY A 34 18.89 12.44 -9.68
C GLY A 34 18.96 11.17 -8.80
N VAL A 35 19.90 10.26 -9.10
CA VAL A 35 20.13 9.07 -8.25
C VAL A 35 20.48 9.49 -6.83
N LYS A 36 21.40 10.43 -6.66
CA LYS A 36 21.83 10.92 -5.35
C LYS A 36 20.67 11.54 -4.56
N ALA A 37 19.87 12.39 -5.22
CA ALA A 37 18.68 12.98 -4.62
C ALA A 37 17.65 11.91 -4.22
N GLY A 38 17.39 10.92 -5.08
CA GLY A 38 16.49 9.80 -4.79
C GLY A 38 16.95 8.93 -3.63
N ILE A 39 18.25 8.64 -3.53
CA ILE A 39 18.83 7.91 -2.40
C ILE A 39 18.71 8.72 -1.10
N THR A 40 19.03 10.00 -1.13
CA THR A 40 18.91 10.90 0.04
C THR A 40 17.44 10.94 0.52
N LEU A 41 16.50 11.09 -0.39
CA LEU A 41 15.07 11.06 -0.07
C LEU A 41 14.65 9.74 0.58
N CYS A 42 15.17 8.62 0.07
CA CYS A 42 14.91 7.30 0.65
C CYS A 42 15.46 7.19 2.09
N LEU A 43 16.69 7.59 2.32
CA LEU A 43 17.37 7.45 3.61
C LEU A 43 16.83 8.42 4.67
N GLU A 44 16.55 9.65 4.28
CA GLU A 44 16.17 10.72 5.22
C GLU A 44 14.65 10.79 5.47
N THR A 45 13.83 10.37 4.50
CA THR A 45 12.39 10.54 4.60
C THR A 45 11.63 9.22 4.52
N VAL A 46 11.82 8.44 3.45
CA VAL A 46 10.98 7.26 3.17
C VAL A 46 11.22 6.16 4.18
N ILE A 47 12.47 5.76 4.41
CA ILE A 47 12.81 4.69 5.34
C ILE A 47 12.41 5.04 6.78
N PRO A 48 12.82 6.20 7.36
CA PRO A 48 12.47 6.52 8.74
C PRO A 48 10.96 6.62 8.99
N SER A 49 10.20 7.12 8.01
CA SER A 49 8.76 7.33 8.18
C SER A 49 7.93 6.06 7.98
N LEU A 50 8.34 5.16 7.09
CA LEU A 50 7.49 4.03 6.68
C LEU A 50 7.96 2.69 7.24
N PHE A 51 9.27 2.46 7.40
CA PHE A 51 9.82 1.16 7.74
C PHE A 51 9.31 0.64 9.09
N ALA A 52 9.44 1.44 10.14
CA ALA A 52 9.01 1.06 11.48
C ALA A 52 7.50 0.76 11.52
N PHE A 53 6.68 1.57 10.83
CA PHE A 53 5.25 1.36 10.75
C PHE A 53 4.90 0.09 9.96
N MET A 54 5.63 -0.20 8.89
CA MET A 54 5.42 -1.42 8.09
C MET A 54 5.76 -2.68 8.90
N VAL A 55 6.86 -2.67 9.65
CA VAL A 55 7.22 -3.78 10.56
C VAL A 55 6.14 -3.99 11.62
N LEU A 56 5.69 -2.90 12.25
CA LEU A 56 4.65 -2.95 13.28
C LEU A 56 3.33 -3.48 12.71
N SER A 57 2.93 -3.00 11.55
CA SER A 57 1.69 -3.42 10.87
C SER A 57 1.70 -4.90 10.52
N ASP A 58 2.81 -5.39 9.95
CA ASP A 58 2.96 -6.81 9.62
C ASP A 58 2.97 -7.68 10.89
N PHE A 59 3.64 -7.22 11.94
CA PHE A 59 3.70 -7.92 13.23
C PHE A 59 2.31 -8.01 13.89
N LEU A 60 1.56 -6.92 13.90
CA LEU A 60 0.20 -6.90 14.43
C LEU A 60 -0.76 -7.77 13.61
N ALA A 61 -0.62 -7.75 12.28
CA ALA A 61 -1.43 -8.58 11.39
C ALA A 61 -1.14 -10.07 11.54
N ALA A 62 0.14 -10.44 11.75
CA ALA A 62 0.55 -11.82 11.98
C ALA A 62 0.17 -12.36 13.36
N GLY A 63 -0.15 -11.48 14.30
CA GLY A 63 -0.49 -11.82 15.68
C GLY A 63 -1.95 -12.24 15.84
N GLY A 64 -2.29 -13.51 15.58
CA GLY A 64 -3.66 -14.05 15.70
C GLY A 64 -4.39 -13.81 17.04
N GLY A 65 -3.68 -13.35 18.09
CA GLY A 65 -4.25 -12.97 19.40
C GLY A 65 -4.71 -11.53 19.54
N MET A 66 -4.39 -10.64 18.59
CA MET A 66 -4.71 -9.21 18.67
C MET A 66 -5.98 -8.81 17.90
N GLY A 67 -6.82 -9.77 17.53
CA GLY A 67 -8.07 -9.51 16.79
C GLY A 67 -9.05 -8.58 17.50
N TRP A 68 -8.94 -8.44 18.81
CA TRP A 68 -9.75 -7.52 19.60
C TRP A 68 -9.43 -6.04 19.33
N ILE A 69 -8.17 -5.70 18.99
CA ILE A 69 -7.75 -4.34 18.62
C ILE A 69 -8.48 -3.87 17.36
N PHE A 70 -8.74 -4.81 16.44
CA PHE A 70 -9.42 -4.53 15.17
C PHE A 70 -10.93 -4.79 15.23
N ALA A 71 -11.49 -5.08 16.42
CA ALA A 71 -12.91 -5.36 16.60
C ALA A 71 -13.83 -4.26 16.02
N PRO A 72 -13.57 -2.95 16.22
CA PRO A 72 -14.39 -1.89 15.62
C PRO A 72 -14.39 -1.95 14.09
N PHE A 73 -13.26 -2.33 13.49
CA PHE A 73 -13.12 -2.42 12.04
C PHE A 73 -13.77 -3.66 11.43
N LYS A 74 -14.09 -4.69 12.25
CA LYS A 74 -14.90 -5.83 11.81
C LYS A 74 -16.30 -5.40 11.43
N TRP A 75 -16.89 -4.44 12.17
CA TRP A 75 -18.18 -3.87 11.78
C TRP A 75 -18.09 -3.20 10.40
N LEU A 76 -17.04 -2.40 10.16
CA LEU A 76 -16.81 -1.73 8.88
C LEU A 76 -16.57 -2.75 7.74
N ALA A 77 -15.77 -3.79 8.00
CA ALA A 77 -15.56 -4.87 7.04
C ALA A 77 -16.89 -5.54 6.64
N ARG A 78 -17.79 -5.79 7.61
CA ARG A 78 -19.12 -6.37 7.35
C ARG A 78 -20.01 -5.44 6.53
N VAL A 79 -19.99 -4.13 6.80
CA VAL A 79 -20.71 -3.11 6.00
C VAL A 79 -20.22 -3.14 4.55
N TYR A 80 -18.95 -3.41 4.31
CA TYR A 80 -18.37 -3.55 2.97
C TYR A 80 -18.47 -4.97 2.41
N HIS A 81 -19.19 -5.88 3.07
CA HIS A 81 -19.32 -7.29 2.67
C HIS A 81 -17.96 -8.02 2.55
N LEU A 82 -16.96 -7.53 3.26
CA LEU A 82 -15.62 -8.12 3.33
C LEU A 82 -15.55 -9.13 4.50
N PRO A 83 -14.69 -10.15 4.39
CA PRO A 83 -14.42 -11.06 5.49
C PRO A 83 -13.83 -10.35 6.70
N ASP A 84 -14.05 -10.87 7.91
CA ASP A 84 -13.47 -10.33 9.17
C ASP A 84 -11.93 -10.22 9.11
N ALA A 85 -11.29 -11.03 8.27
CA ALA A 85 -9.85 -10.97 8.00
C ALA A 85 -9.40 -9.60 7.42
N ALA A 86 -10.28 -8.88 6.73
CA ALA A 86 -9.99 -7.56 6.16
C ALA A 86 -9.93 -6.44 7.22
N ALA A 87 -10.47 -6.66 8.42
CA ALA A 87 -10.57 -5.63 9.46
C ALA A 87 -9.20 -5.02 9.83
N ALA A 88 -8.17 -5.86 9.98
CA ALA A 88 -6.82 -5.39 10.27
C ALA A 88 -6.24 -4.56 9.10
N ALA A 89 -6.49 -4.99 7.85
CA ALA A 89 -6.04 -4.27 6.67
C ALA A 89 -6.75 -2.93 6.48
N LEU A 90 -8.04 -2.84 6.81
CA LEU A 90 -8.79 -1.58 6.85
C LEU A 90 -8.20 -0.61 7.89
N ALA A 91 -8.03 -1.08 9.13
CA ALA A 91 -7.52 -0.27 10.23
C ALA A 91 -6.11 0.26 9.93
N LEU A 92 -5.19 -0.65 9.61
CA LEU A 92 -3.79 -0.33 9.39
C LEU A 92 -3.57 0.41 8.05
N GLY A 93 -4.40 0.14 7.04
CA GLY A 93 -4.37 0.87 5.77
C GLY A 93 -4.80 2.32 5.89
N LEU A 94 -5.83 2.60 6.69
CA LEU A 94 -6.29 3.98 6.96
C LEU A 94 -5.25 4.80 7.74
N VAL A 95 -4.55 4.18 8.69
CA VAL A 95 -3.52 4.86 9.50
C VAL A 95 -2.17 4.91 8.79
N GLY A 96 -1.75 3.79 8.20
CA GLY A 96 -0.43 3.66 7.57
C GLY A 96 -0.36 4.16 6.14
N GLY A 97 -1.51 4.34 5.52
CA GLY A 97 -1.61 4.87 4.16
C GLY A 97 -1.26 3.87 3.06
N TYR A 98 -0.97 4.40 1.87
CA TYR A 98 -0.79 3.67 0.60
C TYR A 98 -0.03 2.34 0.66
N PRO A 99 1.19 2.27 1.21
CA PRO A 99 1.95 1.02 1.08
C PRO A 99 1.41 -0.08 1.99
N VAL A 100 0.85 0.28 3.14
CA VAL A 100 0.41 -0.69 4.16
C VAL A 100 -0.88 -1.37 3.74
N GLY A 101 -1.91 -0.60 3.36
CA GLY A 101 -3.20 -1.15 2.92
C GLY A 101 -3.05 -2.08 1.71
N ALA A 102 -2.28 -1.66 0.70
CA ALA A 102 -2.04 -2.45 -0.50
C ALA A 102 -1.28 -3.76 -0.20
N ARG A 103 -0.26 -3.70 0.65
CA ARG A 103 0.51 -4.88 1.06
C ARG A 103 -0.34 -5.89 1.81
N MET A 104 -1.15 -5.42 2.75
CA MET A 104 -2.04 -6.28 3.54
C MET A 104 -3.11 -6.93 2.66
N ALA A 105 -3.71 -6.19 1.73
CA ALA A 105 -4.66 -6.74 0.76
C ALA A 105 -4.00 -7.81 -0.12
N ALA A 106 -2.80 -7.56 -0.62
CA ALA A 106 -2.02 -8.51 -1.41
C ALA A 106 -1.61 -9.74 -0.58
N GLY A 107 -1.25 -9.57 0.69
CA GLY A 107 -0.94 -10.64 1.63
C GLY A 107 -2.13 -11.56 1.87
N LEU A 108 -3.28 -10.99 2.24
CA LEU A 108 -4.53 -11.71 2.46
C LEU A 108 -5.01 -12.46 1.21
N LYS A 109 -4.82 -11.87 0.02
CA LYS A 109 -5.12 -12.55 -1.24
C LYS A 109 -4.19 -13.74 -1.48
N ARG A 110 -2.87 -13.60 -1.24
CA ARG A 110 -1.91 -14.70 -1.38
C ARG A 110 -2.15 -15.84 -0.39
N GLU A 111 -2.66 -15.51 0.79
CA GLU A 111 -3.06 -16.49 1.81
C GLU A 111 -4.42 -17.15 1.50
N GLY A 112 -5.09 -16.78 0.41
CA GLY A 112 -6.42 -17.29 0.07
C GLY A 112 -7.55 -16.80 0.98
N ARG A 113 -7.27 -15.81 1.84
CA ARG A 113 -8.23 -15.22 2.79
C ARG A 113 -9.13 -14.16 2.14
N LEU A 114 -8.69 -13.59 1.03
CA LEU A 114 -9.47 -12.73 0.14
C LEU A 114 -9.39 -13.25 -1.28
N ASP A 115 -10.48 -13.12 -2.02
CA ASP A 115 -10.46 -13.29 -3.46
C ASP A 115 -10.01 -12.00 -4.18
N GLY A 116 -9.92 -12.03 -5.54
CA GLY A 116 -9.48 -10.87 -6.30
C GLY A 116 -10.44 -9.69 -6.22
N ARG A 117 -11.76 -9.94 -6.10
CA ARG A 117 -12.77 -8.88 -6.02
C ARG A 117 -12.79 -8.28 -4.62
N GLU A 118 -12.72 -9.11 -3.59
CA GLU A 118 -12.62 -8.69 -2.19
C GLU A 118 -11.36 -7.84 -1.94
N ALA A 119 -10.21 -8.28 -2.48
CA ALA A 119 -8.96 -7.50 -2.40
C ALA A 119 -9.07 -6.16 -3.12
N SER A 120 -9.74 -6.10 -4.29
CA SER A 120 -9.97 -4.84 -5.00
C SER A 120 -10.92 -3.91 -4.22
N ALA A 121 -12.00 -4.44 -3.64
CA ALA A 121 -12.92 -3.66 -2.81
C ALA A 121 -12.22 -3.12 -1.54
N LEU A 122 -11.36 -3.94 -0.92
CA LEU A 122 -10.55 -3.51 0.20
C LEU A 122 -9.60 -2.36 -0.18
N LEU A 123 -8.97 -2.42 -1.36
CA LEU A 123 -8.11 -1.36 -1.86
C LEU A 123 -8.85 -0.05 -2.11
N CYS A 124 -10.12 -0.09 -2.51
CA CYS A 124 -10.92 1.13 -2.70
C CYS A 124 -11.08 1.95 -1.40
N THR A 125 -10.90 1.33 -0.23
CA THR A 125 -11.07 1.97 1.09
C THR A 125 -9.79 2.08 1.91
N ALA A 126 -8.92 1.08 1.81
CA ALA A 126 -7.69 1.00 2.58
C ALA A 126 -6.46 1.59 1.84
N TYR A 127 -6.66 2.24 0.70
CA TYR A 127 -5.63 2.83 -0.12
C TYR A 127 -5.78 4.35 -0.17
N GLY A 128 -5.27 5.02 0.85
CA GLY A 128 -5.28 6.47 0.98
C GLY A 128 -3.97 7.00 1.58
N PRO A 129 -3.76 8.32 1.60
CA PRO A 129 -2.61 8.92 2.30
C PRO A 129 -2.76 8.73 3.81
N SER A 130 -1.62 8.63 4.52
CA SER A 130 -1.64 8.58 5.98
C SER A 130 -1.99 9.94 6.60
N PRO A 131 -2.56 9.98 7.83
CA PRO A 131 -2.87 11.24 8.52
C PRO A 131 -1.61 12.07 8.77
N THR A 132 -0.47 11.42 9.06
CA THR A 132 0.82 12.10 9.27
C THR A 132 1.33 12.77 8.01
N PHE A 133 1.18 12.12 6.85
CA PHE A 133 1.57 12.67 5.56
C PHE A 133 0.75 13.93 5.22
N LEU A 134 -0.57 13.85 5.36
CA LEU A 134 -1.42 15.01 5.08
C LEU A 134 -1.27 16.13 6.12
N ALA A 135 -1.02 15.80 7.39
CA ALA A 135 -0.66 16.80 8.39
C ALA A 135 0.65 17.52 8.04
N GLY A 136 1.63 16.79 7.48
CA GLY A 136 2.88 17.37 6.98
C GLY A 136 2.63 18.33 5.81
N ILE A 137 1.86 17.91 4.81
CA ILE A 137 1.46 18.78 3.70
C ILE A 137 0.68 20.01 4.20
N GLY A 138 -0.26 19.83 5.13
CA GLY A 138 -1.02 20.92 5.74
C GLY A 138 -0.11 21.95 6.43
N ALA A 139 0.92 21.48 7.13
CA ALA A 139 1.92 22.35 7.73
C ALA A 139 2.76 23.10 6.67
N MET A 140 3.18 22.40 5.63
CA MET A 140 4.05 22.95 4.59
C MET A 140 3.33 23.98 3.70
N VAL A 141 2.10 23.67 3.27
CA VAL A 141 1.35 24.49 2.30
C VAL A 141 0.54 25.58 2.99
N PHE A 142 -0.08 25.28 4.13
CA PHE A 142 -1.01 26.18 4.82
C PHE A 142 -0.48 26.68 6.18
N GLY A 143 0.74 26.30 6.57
CA GLY A 143 1.29 26.64 7.88
C GLY A 143 0.55 25.98 9.06
N ASN A 144 -0.39 25.04 8.81
CA ASN A 144 -1.25 24.49 9.84
C ASN A 144 -1.52 23.00 9.63
N ARG A 145 -0.99 22.15 10.54
CA ARG A 145 -1.18 20.69 10.53
C ARG A 145 -2.64 20.27 10.63
N LYS A 146 -3.49 21.06 11.29
CA LYS A 146 -4.92 20.75 11.48
C LYS A 146 -5.66 20.70 10.14
N ILE A 147 -5.28 21.56 9.19
CA ILE A 147 -5.88 21.57 7.85
C ILE A 147 -5.62 20.23 7.15
N GLY A 148 -4.39 19.73 7.22
CA GLY A 148 -4.05 18.40 6.67
C GLY A 148 -4.86 17.26 7.31
N LEU A 149 -5.09 17.31 8.62
CA LEU A 149 -5.93 16.32 9.31
C LEU A 149 -7.42 16.43 8.92
N VAL A 150 -7.93 17.64 8.69
CA VAL A 150 -9.30 17.84 8.17
C VAL A 150 -9.44 17.27 6.76
N ILE A 151 -8.45 17.50 5.90
CA ILE A 151 -8.41 16.91 4.55
C ILE A 151 -8.37 15.37 4.65
N TRP A 152 -7.56 14.82 5.55
CA TRP A 152 -7.51 13.37 5.78
C TRP A 152 -8.88 12.83 6.23
N LEU A 153 -9.53 13.48 7.17
CA LEU A 153 -10.86 13.07 7.64
C LEU A 153 -11.89 13.12 6.50
N ALA A 154 -11.87 14.18 5.69
CA ALA A 154 -12.75 14.29 4.53
C ALA A 154 -12.50 13.15 3.51
N LEU A 155 -11.24 12.80 3.27
CA LEU A 155 -10.90 11.65 2.40
C LEU A 155 -11.40 10.33 2.98
N VAL A 156 -11.21 10.09 4.28
CA VAL A 156 -11.75 8.89 4.95
C VAL A 156 -13.28 8.83 4.81
N LEU A 157 -13.97 9.92 5.07
CA LEU A 157 -15.42 9.99 4.90
C LEU A 157 -15.85 9.75 3.45
N ALA A 158 -15.09 10.26 2.48
CA ALA A 158 -15.36 10.03 1.05
C ALA A 158 -15.13 8.56 0.63
N THR A 159 -14.23 7.82 1.30
CA THR A 159 -14.02 6.40 1.00
C THR A 159 -15.13 5.50 1.53
N LEU A 160 -15.92 5.94 2.53
CA LEU A 160 -17.02 5.12 3.09
C LEU A 160 -18.06 4.72 2.03
N PRO A 161 -18.65 5.66 1.27
CA PRO A 161 -19.60 5.29 0.22
C PRO A 161 -18.94 4.48 -0.91
N VAL A 162 -17.68 4.76 -1.23
CA VAL A 162 -16.94 4.01 -2.26
C VAL A 162 -16.76 2.55 -1.85
N GLY A 163 -16.38 2.30 -0.60
CA GLY A 163 -16.26 0.94 -0.06
C GLY A 163 -17.59 0.19 -0.05
N PHE A 164 -18.67 0.88 0.33
CA PHE A 164 -20.00 0.30 0.31
C PHE A 164 -20.46 -0.06 -1.12
N LEU A 165 -20.23 0.81 -2.10
CA LEU A 165 -20.55 0.53 -3.50
C LEU A 165 -19.69 -0.61 -4.07
N ALA A 166 -18.39 -0.61 -3.77
CA ALA A 166 -17.48 -1.67 -4.18
C ALA A 166 -17.86 -3.04 -3.55
N GLY A 167 -18.31 -3.02 -2.30
CA GLY A 167 -18.76 -4.20 -1.57
C GLY A 167 -20.10 -4.78 -2.06
N ARG A 168 -21.00 -3.95 -2.63
CA ARG A 168 -22.32 -4.42 -3.12
C ARG A 168 -22.24 -5.51 -4.19
N GLY A 169 -21.18 -5.52 -4.97
CA GLY A 169 -20.94 -6.56 -5.99
C GLY A 169 -20.34 -7.85 -5.44
N LEU A 170 -19.97 -7.86 -4.15
CA LEU A 170 -19.42 -9.03 -3.49
C LEU A 170 -20.59 -9.91 -3.01
N ARG A 171 -20.80 -11.07 -3.65
CA ARG A 171 -21.65 -12.09 -3.09
C ARG A 171 -21.04 -12.54 -1.78
N ARG A 172 -21.78 -12.45 -0.69
CA ARG A 172 -21.43 -13.07 0.58
C ARG A 172 -21.31 -14.58 0.33
N ARG A 173 -20.11 -15.00 0.02
CA ARG A 173 -19.78 -16.40 -0.11
C ARG A 173 -19.73 -16.91 1.33
N GLU A 174 -20.70 -17.72 1.71
CA GLU A 174 -20.54 -18.59 2.87
C GLU A 174 -19.30 -19.43 2.59
N ARG A 175 -18.18 -18.98 3.06
CA ARG A 175 -16.96 -19.78 3.09
C ARG A 175 -17.14 -20.79 4.22
N GLU A 176 -17.83 -21.86 3.91
CA GLU A 176 -17.66 -23.16 4.57
C GLU A 176 -16.26 -23.72 4.18
N GLY A 177 -15.24 -23.02 4.51
CA GLY A 177 -13.87 -23.43 4.38
C GLY A 177 -13.20 -22.91 5.64
N GLU A 178 -13.04 -23.79 6.61
CA GLU A 178 -12.16 -23.62 7.75
C GLU A 178 -10.91 -22.89 7.27
N ILE A 179 -10.78 -21.61 7.68
CA ILE A 179 -9.49 -20.94 7.65
C ILE A 179 -8.65 -21.79 8.59
N THR A 180 -7.91 -22.76 8.04
CA THR A 180 -6.94 -23.51 8.84
C THR A 180 -6.03 -22.45 9.46
N PRO A 181 -6.08 -22.25 10.79
CA PRO A 181 -5.22 -21.27 11.42
C PRO A 181 -3.80 -21.69 11.09
N LYS A 182 -3.08 -20.87 10.35
CA LYS A 182 -1.64 -21.11 10.18
C LYS A 182 -1.05 -21.29 11.57
N PRO A 183 -0.23 -22.32 11.81
CA PRO A 183 0.33 -22.57 13.13
C PRO A 183 0.95 -21.29 13.65
N ILE A 184 0.57 -20.92 14.88
CA ILE A 184 1.00 -19.68 15.53
C ILE A 184 2.52 -19.76 15.65
N GLN A 185 3.24 -19.06 14.78
CA GLN A 185 4.69 -19.00 14.86
C GLN A 185 5.10 -18.33 16.18
N PRO A 186 6.24 -18.73 16.77
CA PRO A 186 6.77 -18.10 17.97
C PRO A 186 6.97 -16.59 17.72
N LEU A 187 6.86 -15.81 18.77
CA LEU A 187 6.89 -14.32 18.71
C LEU A 187 8.13 -13.81 17.96
N SER A 188 9.29 -14.44 18.19
CA SER A 188 10.55 -14.15 17.50
C SER A 188 10.48 -14.38 16.00
N GLY A 189 9.91 -15.51 15.57
CA GLY A 189 9.77 -15.83 14.15
C GLY A 189 8.82 -14.85 13.42
N ARG A 190 7.74 -14.42 14.09
CA ARG A 190 6.83 -13.40 13.54
C ARG A 190 7.50 -12.05 13.40
N PHE A 191 8.27 -11.62 14.41
CA PHE A 191 8.99 -10.35 14.34
C PHE A 191 10.01 -10.35 13.21
N VAL A 192 10.83 -11.40 13.12
CA VAL A 192 11.82 -11.54 12.03
C VAL A 192 11.12 -11.58 10.67
N GLY A 193 10.02 -12.31 10.53
CA GLY A 193 9.23 -12.34 9.31
C GLY A 193 8.68 -10.96 8.91
N SER A 194 8.21 -10.17 9.88
CA SER A 194 7.72 -8.81 9.65
C SER A 194 8.83 -7.87 9.20
N VAL A 195 10.01 -7.96 9.82
CA VAL A 195 11.19 -7.17 9.41
C VAL A 195 11.61 -7.52 7.99
N LEU A 196 11.75 -8.80 7.66
CA LEU A 196 12.12 -9.23 6.30
C LEU A 196 11.09 -8.81 5.25
N SER A 197 9.80 -8.91 5.58
CA SER A 197 8.71 -8.49 4.70
C SER A 197 8.75 -6.97 4.46
N ALA A 198 8.94 -6.17 5.52
CA ALA A 198 9.07 -4.72 5.44
C ALA A 198 10.31 -4.31 4.64
N THR A 199 11.46 -4.95 4.87
CA THR A 199 12.72 -4.68 4.15
C THR A 199 12.56 -4.91 2.64
N ARG A 200 11.94 -6.02 2.23
CA ARG A 200 11.68 -6.30 0.81
C ARG A 200 10.80 -5.23 0.16
N ALA A 201 9.73 -4.84 0.84
CA ALA A 201 8.84 -3.81 0.32
C ALA A 201 9.51 -2.44 0.26
N MET A 202 10.31 -2.10 1.27
CA MET A 202 11.08 -0.86 1.31
C MET A 202 12.09 -0.80 0.16
N GLY A 203 12.79 -1.91 -0.12
CA GLY A 203 13.70 -1.99 -1.27
C GLY A 203 13.01 -1.70 -2.60
N VAL A 204 11.80 -2.21 -2.81
CA VAL A 204 11.00 -1.91 -4.01
C VAL A 204 10.60 -0.43 -4.05
N ILE A 205 10.11 0.13 -2.95
CA ILE A 205 9.71 1.55 -2.88
C ILE A 205 10.91 2.45 -3.17
N CYS A 206 12.04 2.21 -2.52
CA CYS A 206 13.26 3.00 -2.74
C CYS A 206 13.78 2.85 -4.18
N GLY A 207 13.74 1.63 -4.73
CA GLY A 207 14.11 1.41 -6.14
C GLY A 207 13.29 2.25 -7.11
N PHE A 208 11.97 2.28 -6.95
CA PHE A 208 11.11 3.14 -7.76
C PHE A 208 11.34 4.62 -7.49
N THR A 209 11.53 5.03 -6.23
CA THR A 209 11.81 6.43 -5.88
C THR A 209 13.08 6.92 -6.58
N VAL A 210 14.15 6.13 -6.53
CA VAL A 210 15.40 6.47 -7.23
C VAL A 210 15.21 6.48 -8.75
N ALA A 211 14.51 5.49 -9.31
CA ALA A 211 14.25 5.43 -10.75
C ALA A 211 13.46 6.66 -11.24
N PHE A 212 12.44 7.10 -10.50
CA PHE A 212 11.67 8.29 -10.86
C PHE A 212 12.40 9.61 -10.59
N ALA A 213 13.38 9.62 -9.69
CA ALA A 213 14.20 10.81 -9.45
C ALA A 213 15.21 11.08 -10.59
N VAL A 214 15.48 10.08 -11.42
CA VAL A 214 16.40 10.16 -12.57
C VAL A 214 15.67 10.56 -13.86
N LEU A 215 14.36 10.30 -13.96
CA LEU A 215 13.54 10.59 -15.14
C LEU A 215 13.04 12.03 -15.14
#